data_21b0f98daf696d530b17ea5abc2c77a2
#
_entry.id   21b0f98daf696d530b17ea5abc2c77a2
#
_cell.length_a   1.000
_cell.length_b   1.000
_cell.length_c   1.000
_cell.angle_alpha   90.00
_cell.angle_beta   90.00
_cell.angle_gamma   90.00
#
_symmetry.space_group_name_H-M   'P 1'
#
loop_
_entity.id
_entity.type
_entity.pdbx_description
1 polymer ?
#
loop_
_entity_poly.entity_id
_entity_poly.type
_entity_poly.pdbx_seq_one_letter_code
_entity_poly.pdbx_strand_id
1 'polypeptide(L)'
;VVSERLAALGIEHQTGVGKTGIVAVVRGQTTNSGRSVGLRADMDALPMQEDNTFAHRSRYDGRMHGCGHDGHTTMLLAAARYLALTRAFDGTVTLIFQPGEEGYAGGKAMIEDGLFERFPADQVYALHNWPGLPVGKIAVRPGPMMAAADRITIDIEGKGGHGAHPHQAVDPVLVAGHIITAAQSIVARNVSPIDTAVVSLCAMHAGHPGAMSV
;
A
#
# COMPACT_ATOMS: atom_id res chain seq x y z
N VAL A 1 -0.91 -3.70 19.10
CA VAL A 1 0.46 -4.27 18.94
C VAL A 1 1.50 -3.17 18.85
N VAL A 2 1.51 -2.30 17.79
CA VAL A 2 2.56 -1.27 17.62
C VAL A 2 2.61 -0.33 18.84
N SER A 3 1.49 0.25 19.23
CA SER A 3 1.40 1.15 20.39
C SER A 3 1.89 0.49 21.68
N GLU A 4 1.52 -0.75 21.93
CA GLU A 4 1.99 -1.52 23.10
C GLU A 4 3.51 -1.74 23.09
N ARG A 5 4.08 -2.03 21.90
CA ARG A 5 5.54 -2.19 21.75
C ARG A 5 6.27 -0.88 21.97
N LEU A 6 5.77 0.24 21.46
CA LEU A 6 6.33 1.56 21.69
C LEU A 6 6.26 1.96 23.18
N ALA A 7 5.11 1.71 23.82
CA ALA A 7 4.93 1.94 25.26
C ALA A 7 5.92 1.11 26.11
N ALA A 8 6.11 -0.18 25.77
CA ALA A 8 7.06 -1.05 26.46
C ALA A 8 8.52 -0.60 26.30
N LEU A 9 8.84 0.16 25.25
CA LEU A 9 10.14 0.78 25.03
C LEU A 9 10.28 2.17 25.68
N GLY A 10 9.23 2.65 26.33
CA GLY A 10 9.18 4.01 26.89
C GLY A 10 9.21 5.11 25.82
N ILE A 11 8.77 4.83 24.61
CA ILE A 11 8.73 5.79 23.52
C ILE A 11 7.38 6.50 23.52
N GLU A 12 7.43 7.84 23.64
CA GLU A 12 6.26 8.69 23.51
C GLU A 12 5.68 8.58 22.11
N HIS A 13 4.36 8.32 22.02
CA HIS A 13 3.69 8.16 20.74
C HIS A 13 2.24 8.60 20.78
N GLN A 14 1.73 8.99 19.64
CA GLN A 14 0.35 9.37 19.42
C GLN A 14 -0.32 8.38 18.47
N THR A 15 -1.49 7.89 18.84
CA THR A 15 -2.36 7.06 18.01
C THR A 15 -3.45 7.90 17.37
N GLY A 16 -4.07 7.39 16.30
CA GLY A 16 -5.22 8.02 15.64
C GLY A 16 -4.83 9.08 14.61
N VAL A 17 -3.58 9.25 14.27
CA VAL A 17 -3.14 10.15 13.20
C VAL A 17 -3.56 9.59 11.85
N GLY A 18 -4.34 10.36 11.08
CA GLY A 18 -4.96 9.84 9.85
C GLY A 18 -5.91 8.66 10.13
N LYS A 19 -6.71 8.73 11.19
CA LYS A 19 -7.66 7.73 11.73
C LYS A 19 -6.99 6.63 12.56
N THR A 20 -6.10 5.82 12.01
CA THR A 20 -5.53 4.64 12.69
C THR A 20 -4.00 4.60 12.68
N GLY A 21 -3.35 5.63 12.13
CA GLY A 21 -1.91 5.74 12.13
C GLY A 21 -1.33 6.02 13.52
N ILE A 22 -0.05 5.74 13.67
CA ILE A 22 0.70 5.97 14.91
C ILE A 22 1.96 6.74 14.57
N VAL A 23 2.25 7.77 15.35
CA VAL A 23 3.48 8.54 15.23
C VAL A 23 4.20 8.55 16.58
N ALA A 24 5.49 8.27 16.56
CA ALA A 24 6.33 8.26 17.74
C ALA A 24 7.58 9.11 17.52
N VAL A 25 8.13 9.64 18.59
CA VAL A 25 9.29 10.53 18.52
C VAL A 25 10.40 10.01 19.41
N VAL A 26 11.60 9.88 18.84
CA VAL A 26 12.81 9.54 19.57
C VAL A 26 13.78 10.71 19.43
N ARG A 27 14.16 11.32 20.56
CA ARG A 27 15.20 12.35 20.60
C ARG A 27 16.56 11.71 20.88
N GLY A 28 17.58 12.19 20.17
CA GLY A 28 18.95 11.78 20.38
C GLY A 28 19.49 12.21 21.74
N GLN A 29 20.78 11.96 22.00
CA GLN A 29 21.48 12.44 23.18
C GLN A 29 21.50 13.96 23.24
N THR A 30 21.55 14.60 22.07
CA THR A 30 21.40 16.05 21.90
C THR A 30 20.43 16.35 20.78
N THR A 31 19.90 17.54 20.71
CA THR A 31 19.05 18.06 19.63
C THR A 31 19.58 19.38 19.08
N ASN A 32 20.87 19.64 19.26
CA ASN A 32 21.53 20.92 18.95
C ASN A 32 21.57 21.18 17.43
N SER A 33 21.61 20.12 16.63
CA SER A 33 21.55 20.24 15.15
C SER A 33 20.25 20.82 14.64
N GLY A 34 19.17 20.73 15.41
CA GLY A 34 17.81 21.05 14.98
C GLY A 34 17.27 20.14 13.86
N ARG A 35 18.03 19.11 13.44
CA ARG A 35 17.66 18.22 12.32
C ARG A 35 16.66 17.15 12.75
N SER A 36 15.78 16.81 11.83
CA SER A 36 14.78 15.78 12.03
C SER A 36 14.66 14.83 10.83
N VAL A 37 14.46 13.54 11.12
CA VAL A 37 14.30 12.49 10.11
C VAL A 37 13.04 11.69 10.40
N GLY A 38 12.18 11.51 9.41
CA GLY A 38 11.05 10.59 9.44
C GLY A 38 11.46 9.20 8.95
N LEU A 39 11.08 8.16 9.68
CA LEU A 39 11.15 6.77 9.24
C LEU A 39 9.73 6.23 9.13
N ARG A 40 9.34 5.75 7.94
CA ARG A 40 7.97 5.31 7.65
C ARG A 40 7.89 3.81 7.40
N ALA A 41 6.88 3.18 7.97
CA ALA A 41 6.38 1.87 7.58
C ALA A 41 4.86 1.90 7.44
N ASP A 42 4.34 1.23 6.44
CA ASP A 42 2.92 0.92 6.32
C ASP A 42 2.55 -0.27 7.22
N MET A 43 1.25 -0.39 7.56
CA MET A 43 0.80 -1.39 8.53
C MET A 43 -0.36 -2.25 8.04
N ASP A 44 -1.03 -1.87 6.96
CA ASP A 44 -2.27 -2.50 6.53
C ASP A 44 -2.04 -3.85 5.85
N ALA A 45 -3.04 -4.73 5.98
CA ALA A 45 -3.12 -6.00 5.29
C ALA A 45 -4.06 -5.89 4.08
N LEU A 46 -3.78 -6.68 3.05
CA LEU A 46 -4.65 -6.83 1.89
C LEU A 46 -5.98 -7.49 2.24
N PRO A 47 -7.10 -7.05 1.63
CA PRO A 47 -8.41 -7.68 1.81
C PRO A 47 -8.55 -8.95 0.95
N MET A 48 -7.74 -9.96 1.25
CA MET A 48 -7.74 -11.24 0.58
C MET A 48 -7.57 -12.40 1.55
N GLN A 49 -8.10 -13.57 1.19
CA GLN A 49 -7.93 -14.79 1.99
C GLN A 49 -6.51 -15.32 1.83
N GLU A 50 -5.88 -15.68 2.94
CA GLU A 50 -4.58 -16.34 2.93
C GLU A 50 -4.74 -17.86 2.89
N ASP A 51 -4.21 -18.48 1.84
CA ASP A 51 -4.24 -19.94 1.63
C ASP A 51 -2.97 -20.65 2.14
N ASN A 52 -2.02 -19.92 2.69
CA ASN A 52 -0.80 -20.49 3.26
C ASN A 52 -1.10 -21.38 4.48
N THR A 53 -0.23 -22.38 4.70
CA THR A 53 -0.39 -23.36 5.80
C THR A 53 0.67 -23.26 6.89
N PHE A 54 1.64 -22.35 6.78
CA PHE A 54 2.69 -22.16 7.79
C PHE A 54 2.12 -21.55 9.10
N ALA A 55 2.82 -21.75 10.20
CA ALA A 55 2.36 -21.41 11.55
C ALA A 55 2.10 -19.89 11.76
N HIS A 56 2.72 -19.04 10.99
CA HIS A 56 2.60 -17.57 11.09
C HIS A 56 1.66 -16.95 10.04
N ARG A 57 0.83 -17.77 9.39
CA ARG A 57 -0.24 -17.25 8.51
C ARG A 57 -1.20 -16.33 9.26
N SER A 58 -1.95 -15.54 8.53
CA SER A 58 -3.00 -14.68 9.09
C SER A 58 -3.95 -15.48 9.99
N ARG A 59 -4.35 -14.85 11.09
CA ARG A 59 -5.39 -15.35 12.01
C ARG A 59 -6.75 -14.70 11.75
N TYR A 60 -6.83 -13.82 10.76
CA TYR A 60 -8.02 -13.07 10.41
C TYR A 60 -8.47 -13.45 9.01
N ASP A 61 -9.66 -14.03 8.91
CA ASP A 61 -10.24 -14.39 7.62
C ASP A 61 -10.39 -13.16 6.73
N GLY A 62 -10.08 -13.34 5.45
CA GLY A 62 -10.13 -12.26 4.46
C GLY A 62 -9.06 -11.18 4.65
N ARG A 63 -7.97 -11.47 5.37
CA ARG A 63 -6.84 -10.55 5.53
C ARG A 63 -5.52 -11.30 5.37
N MET A 64 -4.61 -10.73 4.59
CA MET A 64 -3.28 -11.28 4.35
C MET A 64 -2.24 -10.17 4.20
N HIS A 65 -1.08 -10.33 4.83
CA HIS A 65 0.09 -9.49 4.54
C HIS A 65 0.81 -9.96 3.26
N GLY A 66 0.14 -9.80 2.11
CA GLY A 66 0.69 -10.20 0.81
C GLY A 66 1.69 -9.20 0.22
N CYS A 67 1.76 -7.98 0.77
CA CYS A 67 2.71 -6.94 0.36
C CYS A 67 3.88 -6.75 1.36
N GLY A 68 3.89 -7.48 2.48
CA GLY A 68 4.99 -7.48 3.45
C GLY A 68 4.99 -6.33 4.46
N HIS A 69 3.87 -5.65 4.65
CA HIS A 69 3.77 -4.53 5.61
C HIS A 69 3.97 -4.97 7.08
N ASP A 70 3.75 -6.21 7.40
CA ASP A 70 4.15 -6.83 8.69
C ASP A 70 5.67 -6.80 8.89
N GLY A 71 6.43 -7.08 7.83
CA GLY A 71 7.88 -6.96 7.80
C GLY A 71 8.34 -5.50 7.94
N HIS A 72 7.69 -4.57 7.21
CA HIS A 72 8.00 -3.14 7.30
C HIS A 72 7.76 -2.60 8.71
N THR A 73 6.61 -2.93 9.30
CA THR A 73 6.28 -2.58 10.69
C THR A 73 7.29 -3.16 11.67
N THR A 74 7.70 -4.41 11.47
CA THR A 74 8.71 -5.07 12.31
C THR A 74 10.06 -4.39 12.21
N MET A 75 10.52 -4.04 11.00
CA MET A 75 11.78 -3.32 10.79
C MET A 75 11.76 -1.96 11.48
N LEU A 76 10.67 -1.21 11.37
CA LEU A 76 10.56 0.09 12.03
C LEU A 76 10.51 -0.03 13.55
N LEU A 77 9.83 -1.04 14.11
CA LEU A 77 9.86 -1.32 15.56
C LEU A 77 11.25 -1.74 16.03
N ALA A 78 12.01 -2.49 15.24
CA ALA A 78 13.40 -2.83 15.57
C ALA A 78 14.31 -1.59 15.56
N ALA A 79 14.16 -0.71 14.57
CA ALA A 79 14.84 0.57 14.52
C ALA A 79 14.45 1.46 15.72
N ALA A 80 13.18 1.53 16.06
CA ALA A 80 12.67 2.25 17.23
C ALA A 80 13.36 1.78 18.52
N ARG A 81 13.45 0.46 18.72
CA ARG A 81 14.14 -0.12 19.87
C ARG A 81 15.62 0.27 19.91
N TYR A 82 16.32 0.13 18.79
CA TYR A 82 17.74 0.49 18.72
C TYR A 82 17.97 1.96 19.03
N LEU A 83 17.20 2.85 18.39
CA LEU A 83 17.31 4.29 18.57
C LEU A 83 16.96 4.73 20.00
N ALA A 84 15.94 4.15 20.61
CA ALA A 84 15.55 4.47 21.99
C ALA A 84 16.60 4.02 23.03
N LEU A 85 17.24 2.87 22.80
CA LEU A 85 18.25 2.33 23.70
C LEU A 85 19.58 3.06 23.60
N THR A 86 20.00 3.41 22.41
CA THR A 86 21.33 4.00 22.19
C THR A 86 21.33 5.52 22.24
N ARG A 87 20.31 6.14 21.65
CA ARG A 87 20.20 7.60 21.44
C ARG A 87 21.48 8.25 20.87
N ALA A 88 22.33 7.45 20.22
CA ALA A 88 23.66 7.87 19.77
C ALA A 88 23.57 8.71 18.48
N PHE A 89 22.82 9.80 18.53
CA PHE A 89 22.66 10.76 17.43
C PHE A 89 22.32 12.15 17.98
N ASP A 90 22.43 13.17 17.12
CA ASP A 90 22.02 14.54 17.41
C ASP A 90 20.84 14.92 16.52
N GLY A 91 19.72 15.26 17.14
CA GLY A 91 18.47 15.60 16.46
C GLY A 91 17.28 14.74 16.89
N THR A 92 16.29 14.62 16.00
CA THR A 92 15.03 13.93 16.27
C THR A 92 14.73 12.91 15.19
N VAL A 93 14.24 11.74 15.59
CA VAL A 93 13.68 10.74 14.66
C VAL A 93 12.19 10.59 14.91
N THR A 94 11.40 10.84 13.89
CA THR A 94 9.95 10.63 13.86
C THR A 94 9.65 9.27 13.23
N LEU A 95 9.02 8.40 13.97
CA LEU A 95 8.62 7.06 13.52
C LEU A 95 7.16 7.12 13.08
N ILE A 96 6.91 6.83 11.80
CA ILE A 96 5.60 6.99 11.16
C ILE A 96 5.07 5.61 10.79
N PHE A 97 4.09 5.11 11.53
CA PHE A 97 3.38 3.87 11.23
C PHE A 97 2.10 4.23 10.49
N GLN A 98 2.16 4.13 9.17
CA GLN A 98 1.11 4.58 8.27
C GLN A 98 0.03 3.50 8.09
N PRO A 99 -1.26 3.84 8.21
CA PRO A 99 -2.36 2.96 7.84
C PRO A 99 -2.68 3.06 6.35
N GLY A 100 -3.42 2.08 5.81
CA GLY A 100 -4.17 2.20 4.56
C GLY A 100 -3.34 2.61 3.34
N GLU A 101 -2.21 1.98 3.10
CA GLU A 101 -1.41 2.19 1.90
C GLU A 101 -2.13 1.61 0.67
N GLU A 102 -2.72 0.43 0.80
CA GLU A 102 -3.37 -0.35 -0.23
C GLU A 102 -4.72 0.26 -0.69
N GLY A 103 -4.63 1.41 -1.39
CA GLY A 103 -5.76 2.07 -2.02
C GLY A 103 -6.65 2.92 -1.10
N TYR A 104 -6.27 3.16 0.15
CA TYR A 104 -7.02 4.00 1.11
C TYR A 104 -6.39 5.38 1.32
N ALA A 105 -5.30 5.69 0.64
CA ALA A 105 -4.58 6.96 0.74
C ALA A 105 -4.21 7.36 2.18
N GLY A 106 -3.82 6.40 3.03
CA GLY A 106 -3.56 6.62 4.44
C GLY A 106 -2.44 7.62 4.72
N GLY A 107 -1.41 7.68 3.87
CA GLY A 107 -0.37 8.71 3.94
C GLY A 107 -0.94 10.12 3.76
N LYS A 108 -1.81 10.30 2.76
CA LYS A 108 -2.52 11.58 2.55
C LYS A 108 -3.38 11.94 3.77
N ALA A 109 -4.12 10.98 4.30
CA ALA A 109 -4.96 11.19 5.49
C ALA A 109 -4.12 11.62 6.71
N MET A 110 -2.93 11.07 6.90
CA MET A 110 -2.03 11.50 7.98
C MET A 110 -1.52 12.93 7.76
N ILE A 111 -1.18 13.30 6.52
CA ILE A 111 -0.73 14.65 6.18
C ILE A 111 -1.85 15.67 6.42
N GLU A 112 -3.06 15.37 5.95
CA GLU A 112 -4.25 16.23 6.15
C GLU A 112 -4.65 16.37 7.63
N ASP A 113 -4.30 15.38 8.47
CA ASP A 113 -4.45 15.42 9.93
C ASP A 113 -3.27 16.13 10.63
N GLY A 114 -2.43 16.84 9.91
CA GLY A 114 -1.35 17.65 10.46
C GLY A 114 -0.12 16.84 10.88
N LEU A 115 0.23 15.78 10.16
CA LEU A 115 1.39 14.95 10.47
C LEU A 115 2.67 15.78 10.62
N PHE A 116 3.02 16.59 9.64
CA PHE A 116 4.29 17.31 9.63
C PHE A 116 4.26 18.64 10.36
N GLU A 117 3.08 19.20 10.62
CA GLU A 117 2.89 20.35 11.50
C GLU A 117 3.14 19.98 12.97
N ARG A 118 2.75 18.78 13.37
CA ARG A 118 2.89 18.27 14.74
C ARG A 118 4.20 17.51 14.96
N PHE A 119 4.70 16.85 13.94
CA PHE A 119 5.89 16.01 13.97
C PHE A 119 6.82 16.33 12.79
N PRO A 120 7.49 17.50 12.82
CA PRO A 120 8.34 17.93 11.71
C PRO A 120 9.40 16.90 11.34
N ALA A 121 9.65 16.76 10.04
CA ALA A 121 10.75 15.96 9.51
C ALA A 121 11.34 16.64 8.27
N ASP A 122 12.65 16.84 8.25
CA ASP A 122 13.35 17.44 7.10
C ASP A 122 13.38 16.49 5.91
N GLN A 123 13.39 15.19 6.18
CA GLN A 123 13.41 14.12 5.19
C GLN A 123 12.65 12.91 5.75
N VAL A 124 12.02 12.14 4.85
CA VAL A 124 11.34 10.88 5.21
C VAL A 124 11.95 9.73 4.42
N TYR A 125 12.24 8.64 5.11
CA TYR A 125 12.74 7.41 4.52
C TYR A 125 11.77 6.26 4.77
N ALA A 126 11.65 5.38 3.78
CA ALA A 126 10.90 4.14 3.87
C ALA A 126 11.67 3.01 3.20
N LEU A 127 11.46 1.79 3.68
CA LEU A 127 11.95 0.57 3.04
C LEU A 127 10.76 -0.25 2.59
N HIS A 128 10.90 -0.90 1.45
CA HIS A 128 9.97 -1.92 0.99
C HIS A 128 10.72 -3.24 0.80
N ASN A 129 10.20 -4.34 1.33
CA ASN A 129 10.72 -5.67 1.05
C ASN A 129 10.53 -5.98 -0.45
N TRP A 130 11.50 -6.62 -1.06
CA TRP A 130 11.46 -6.90 -2.49
C TRP A 130 11.80 -8.37 -2.77
N PRO A 131 10.82 -9.18 -3.18
CA PRO A 131 11.07 -10.56 -3.58
C PRO A 131 12.10 -10.64 -4.69
N GLY A 132 13.06 -11.56 -4.56
CA GLY A 132 14.15 -11.73 -5.53
C GLY A 132 15.38 -10.86 -5.29
N LEU A 133 15.32 -9.84 -4.43
CA LEU A 133 16.52 -9.15 -3.97
C LEU A 133 17.20 -9.98 -2.86
N PRO A 134 18.48 -10.33 -2.99
CA PRO A 134 19.18 -11.12 -1.97
C PRO A 134 19.16 -10.46 -0.60
N VAL A 135 19.00 -11.27 0.46
CA VAL A 135 19.04 -10.79 1.85
C VAL A 135 20.32 -10.01 2.13
N GLY A 136 20.19 -8.88 2.82
CA GLY A 136 21.31 -7.99 3.12
C GLY A 136 21.66 -7.01 1.98
N LYS A 137 20.93 -7.04 0.86
CA LYS A 137 21.07 -6.05 -0.20
C LYS A 137 19.96 -5.00 -0.09
N ILE A 138 20.34 -3.77 -0.42
CA ILE A 138 19.43 -2.63 -0.54
C ILE A 138 19.56 -2.09 -1.96
N ALA A 139 18.44 -1.89 -2.63
CA ALA A 139 18.39 -1.24 -3.93
C ALA A 139 17.84 0.19 -3.74
N VAL A 140 18.49 1.15 -4.38
CA VAL A 140 18.10 2.56 -4.39
C VAL A 140 18.46 3.16 -5.75
N ARG A 141 17.63 4.11 -6.21
CA ARG A 141 17.91 4.85 -7.45
C ARG A 141 17.48 6.30 -7.27
N PRO A 142 18.12 7.25 -7.95
CA PRO A 142 17.62 8.61 -8.06
C PRO A 142 16.29 8.66 -8.85
N GLY A 143 15.38 9.55 -8.44
CA GLY A 143 14.11 9.75 -9.10
C GLY A 143 13.03 8.75 -8.67
N PRO A 144 11.98 8.57 -9.46
CA PRO A 144 10.84 7.69 -9.11
C PRO A 144 11.30 6.25 -8.86
N MET A 145 10.93 5.70 -7.70
CA MET A 145 11.26 4.34 -7.27
C MET A 145 10.05 3.41 -7.39
N MET A 146 8.87 3.91 -7.02
CA MET A 146 7.59 3.20 -7.06
C MET A 146 6.65 3.92 -7.99
N ALA A 147 5.77 3.17 -8.66
CA ALA A 147 4.75 3.74 -9.54
C ALA A 147 3.56 4.28 -8.74
N ALA A 148 2.86 5.27 -9.30
CA ALA A 148 1.51 5.61 -8.88
C ALA A 148 0.53 4.51 -9.34
N ALA A 149 -0.56 4.32 -8.60
CA ALA A 149 -1.61 3.39 -8.95
C ALA A 149 -2.98 4.09 -8.94
N ASP A 150 -3.75 3.83 -9.99
CA ASP A 150 -5.13 4.30 -10.10
C ASP A 150 -6.08 3.12 -10.25
N ARG A 151 -7.29 3.24 -9.71
CA ARG A 151 -8.36 2.26 -9.88
C ARG A 151 -9.42 2.84 -10.80
N ILE A 152 -9.74 2.11 -11.86
CA ILE A 152 -10.77 2.45 -12.83
C ILE A 152 -11.89 1.40 -12.73
N THR A 153 -13.14 1.86 -12.61
CA THR A 153 -14.34 1.02 -12.71
C THR A 153 -15.03 1.36 -14.01
N ILE A 154 -15.41 0.34 -14.76
CA ILE A 154 -16.15 0.46 -16.03
C ILE A 154 -17.47 -0.27 -15.87
N ASP A 155 -18.56 0.47 -15.84
CA ASP A 155 -19.92 -0.07 -15.84
C ASP A 155 -20.43 -0.12 -17.28
N ILE A 156 -20.88 -1.31 -17.72
CA ILE A 156 -21.35 -1.55 -19.08
C ILE A 156 -22.83 -1.86 -19.01
N GLU A 157 -23.65 -0.96 -19.53
CA GLU A 157 -25.08 -1.17 -19.67
C GLU A 157 -25.39 -1.68 -21.09
N GLY A 158 -25.98 -2.85 -21.17
CA GLY A 158 -26.40 -3.47 -22.41
C GLY A 158 -27.90 -3.31 -22.67
N LYS A 159 -28.36 -3.96 -23.72
CA LYS A 159 -29.79 -4.14 -24.03
C LYS A 159 -30.11 -5.63 -24.07
N GLY A 160 -30.91 -6.11 -23.15
CA GLY A 160 -31.27 -7.51 -23.04
C GLY A 160 -32.06 -8.02 -24.26
N GLY A 161 -31.89 -9.30 -24.57
CA GLY A 161 -32.57 -9.95 -25.66
C GLY A 161 -32.47 -11.48 -25.59
N HIS A 162 -33.24 -12.17 -26.42
CA HIS A 162 -33.20 -13.63 -26.50
C HIS A 162 -31.86 -14.11 -27.08
N GLY A 163 -31.21 -15.07 -26.44
CA GLY A 163 -29.88 -15.56 -26.83
C GLY A 163 -29.75 -16.05 -28.27
N ALA A 164 -30.88 -16.54 -28.89
CA ALA A 164 -30.92 -16.90 -30.30
C ALA A 164 -31.16 -15.69 -31.24
N HIS A 165 -31.40 -14.51 -30.70
CA HIS A 165 -31.63 -13.27 -31.46
C HIS A 165 -30.66 -12.15 -31.05
N PRO A 166 -29.34 -12.38 -31.04
CA PRO A 166 -28.37 -11.41 -30.54
C PRO A 166 -28.35 -10.10 -31.34
N HIS A 167 -28.79 -10.13 -32.60
CA HIS A 167 -28.89 -8.96 -33.49
C HIS A 167 -29.95 -7.93 -33.03
N GLN A 168 -30.80 -8.27 -32.06
CA GLN A 168 -31.81 -7.38 -31.46
C GLN A 168 -31.39 -6.85 -30.08
N ALA A 169 -30.25 -7.30 -29.58
CA ALA A 169 -29.71 -6.98 -28.26
C ALA A 169 -28.41 -6.17 -28.37
N VAL A 170 -27.91 -5.72 -27.23
CA VAL A 170 -26.54 -5.22 -27.05
C VAL A 170 -25.91 -6.02 -25.91
N ASP A 171 -25.03 -6.94 -26.29
CA ASP A 171 -24.43 -7.90 -25.37
C ASP A 171 -23.31 -7.25 -24.54
N PRO A 172 -23.53 -6.98 -23.24
CA PRO A 172 -22.49 -6.35 -22.39
C PRO A 172 -21.32 -7.29 -22.08
N VAL A 173 -21.54 -8.62 -22.13
CA VAL A 173 -20.48 -9.61 -21.92
C VAL A 173 -19.50 -9.60 -23.08
N LEU A 174 -20.01 -9.54 -24.31
CA LEU A 174 -19.17 -9.39 -25.52
C LEU A 174 -18.39 -8.07 -25.48
N VAL A 175 -19.04 -6.96 -25.12
CA VAL A 175 -18.40 -5.65 -24.99
C VAL A 175 -17.27 -5.70 -23.95
N ALA A 176 -17.50 -6.30 -22.78
CA ALA A 176 -16.48 -6.48 -21.76
C ALA A 176 -15.28 -7.28 -22.29
N GLY A 177 -15.52 -8.37 -23.04
CA GLY A 177 -14.46 -9.16 -23.67
C GLY A 177 -13.59 -8.32 -24.63
N HIS A 178 -14.22 -7.46 -25.43
CA HIS A 178 -13.50 -6.54 -26.31
C HIS A 178 -12.69 -5.49 -25.53
N ILE A 179 -13.25 -4.93 -24.48
CA ILE A 179 -12.53 -3.97 -23.62
C ILE A 179 -11.29 -4.63 -23.01
N ILE A 180 -11.42 -5.84 -22.46
CA ILE A 180 -10.28 -6.58 -21.87
C ILE A 180 -9.17 -6.74 -22.90
N THR A 181 -9.48 -7.17 -24.10
CA THR A 181 -8.51 -7.39 -25.16
C THR A 181 -7.89 -6.06 -25.63
N ALA A 182 -8.72 -5.05 -25.87
CA ALA A 182 -8.26 -3.75 -26.35
C ALA A 182 -7.38 -3.01 -25.33
N ALA A 183 -7.67 -3.14 -24.02
CA ALA A 183 -6.89 -2.51 -22.94
C ALA A 183 -5.43 -2.96 -22.94
N GLN A 184 -5.12 -4.18 -23.40
CA GLN A 184 -3.73 -4.64 -23.50
C GLN A 184 -2.93 -3.86 -24.54
N SER A 185 -3.57 -3.23 -25.51
CA SER A 185 -2.91 -2.39 -26.51
C SER A 185 -2.41 -1.06 -25.96
N ILE A 186 -2.93 -0.59 -24.83
CA ILE A 186 -2.55 0.70 -24.23
C ILE A 186 -1.05 0.70 -23.94
N VAL A 187 -0.56 -0.27 -23.17
CA VAL A 187 0.88 -0.37 -22.87
C VAL A 187 1.68 -0.70 -24.13
N ALA A 188 1.21 -1.67 -24.93
CA ALA A 188 1.96 -2.15 -26.07
C ALA A 188 2.09 -1.14 -27.22
N ARG A 189 1.16 -0.19 -27.37
CA ARG A 189 1.08 0.70 -28.54
C ARG A 189 1.06 2.20 -28.22
N ASN A 190 0.79 2.59 -26.97
CA ASN A 190 0.62 4.02 -26.59
C ASN A 190 1.61 4.49 -25.53
N VAL A 191 2.31 3.57 -24.86
CA VAL A 191 3.37 3.92 -23.91
C VAL A 191 4.72 3.83 -24.61
N SER A 192 5.59 4.81 -24.35
CA SER A 192 6.97 4.78 -24.87
C SER A 192 7.69 3.52 -24.40
N PRO A 193 8.48 2.83 -25.24
CA PRO A 193 9.16 1.60 -24.87
C PRO A 193 10.23 1.76 -23.76
N ILE A 194 10.62 2.99 -23.45
CA ILE A 194 11.54 3.32 -22.34
C ILE A 194 10.81 3.78 -21.08
N ASP A 195 9.49 3.93 -21.13
CA ASP A 195 8.67 4.25 -19.98
C ASP A 195 8.03 2.99 -19.40
N THR A 196 7.72 3.01 -18.12
CA THR A 196 7.09 1.87 -17.43
C THR A 196 5.63 2.18 -17.14
N ALA A 197 4.74 1.32 -17.61
CA ALA A 197 3.32 1.34 -17.26
C ALA A 197 2.76 -0.07 -17.22
N VAL A 198 1.71 -0.25 -16.42
CA VAL A 198 0.96 -1.51 -16.31
C VAL A 198 -0.53 -1.22 -16.39
N VAL A 199 -1.26 -2.02 -17.15
CA VAL A 199 -2.73 -2.03 -17.16
C VAL A 199 -3.19 -3.45 -16.85
N SER A 200 -3.83 -3.63 -15.69
CA SER A 200 -4.35 -4.92 -15.23
C SER A 200 -5.85 -4.84 -15.04
N LEU A 201 -6.57 -5.82 -15.57
CA LEU A 201 -7.99 -6.01 -15.31
C LEU A 201 -8.12 -7.07 -14.22
N CYS A 202 -8.34 -6.62 -12.99
CA CYS A 202 -8.25 -7.46 -11.80
C CYS A 202 -9.57 -8.16 -11.44
N ALA A 203 -10.71 -7.67 -11.95
CA ALA A 203 -12.02 -8.27 -11.72
C ALA A 203 -12.97 -7.96 -12.86
N MET A 204 -13.87 -8.89 -13.13
CA MET A 204 -15.01 -8.73 -14.03
C MET A 204 -16.21 -9.46 -13.42
N HIS A 205 -17.36 -8.79 -13.40
CA HIS A 205 -18.62 -9.38 -13.00
C HIS A 205 -19.62 -9.16 -14.13
N ALA A 206 -20.10 -10.23 -14.74
CA ALA A 206 -21.03 -10.16 -15.87
C ALA A 206 -21.92 -11.41 -15.92
N GLY A 207 -23.13 -11.25 -16.45
CA GLY A 207 -24.08 -12.32 -16.62
C GLY A 207 -24.69 -12.84 -15.32
N HIS A 208 -25.46 -13.91 -15.46
CA HIS A 208 -26.08 -14.64 -14.34
C HIS A 208 -25.91 -16.15 -14.60
N PRO A 209 -25.58 -16.97 -13.58
CA PRO A 209 -25.52 -18.42 -13.74
C PRO A 209 -26.85 -18.98 -14.34
N GLY A 210 -26.75 -19.71 -15.44
CA GLY A 210 -27.91 -20.24 -16.13
C GLY A 210 -28.60 -19.28 -17.12
N ALA A 211 -28.04 -18.09 -17.35
CA ALA A 211 -28.57 -17.17 -18.35
C ALA A 211 -28.55 -17.80 -19.76
N MET A 212 -29.67 -17.71 -20.46
CA MET A 212 -29.84 -18.12 -21.88
C MET A 212 -30.20 -16.91 -22.77
N SER A 213 -29.97 -15.72 -22.26
CA SER A 213 -30.22 -14.42 -22.91
C SER A 213 -29.01 -13.51 -22.70
N VAL A 214 -28.85 -12.53 -23.54
CA VAL A 214 -27.84 -11.45 -23.44
C VAL A 214 -28.43 -10.25 -22.75
#